data_39ad026e7bfcf0ea326cdaf2d7119144
#
_entry.id   39ad026e7bfcf0ea326cdaf2d7119144
#
_cell.length_a   1.000
_cell.length_b   1.000
_cell.length_c   1.000
_cell.angle_alpha   90.00
_cell.angle_beta   90.00
_cell.angle_gamma   90.00
#
_symmetry.space_group_name_H-M   'P 1'
#
loop_
_entity.id
_entity.type
_entity.pdbx_description
1 polymer ?
#
loop_
_entity_poly.entity_id
_entity_poly.type
_entity_poly.pdbx_seq_one_letter_code
_entity_poly.pdbx_strand_id
1 'polypeptide(L)'
;MSSETTRTAIVTGAARGIGAAAARRLAADGFAVAVLDLEEEAGKAVVAEIESAGGRALAVGANVGDEQAVAAAVERVAAELGAPTVLVNNAGIIRDNMLYKMTVDDWDTVMNVHLRGSFLMSRAVQKYMTEARWGRIVNLSSTSALGNRGQANYAAAKAGLQGFTKTLAIELGKFGVTVNAIAPGFIETEMTAATAERMGVSFEEFSKTLVARIPVGRVGKPEDIAHTVSFFVSEGASYVTGQVLYVAGAPTV
;
A
#
# COMPACT_ATOMS: atom_id res chain seq x y z
N MET A 1 -17.73 7.59 29.30
CA MET A 1 -17.37 7.22 27.93
C MET A 1 -16.03 7.87 27.65
N SER A 2 -14.93 7.09 27.65
CA SER A 2 -13.63 7.61 27.26
C SER A 2 -13.75 7.98 25.78
N SER A 3 -13.45 9.23 25.43
CA SER A 3 -13.26 9.64 24.05
C SER A 3 -12.11 8.81 23.48
N GLU A 4 -12.41 7.73 22.78
CA GLU A 4 -11.40 7.05 21.97
C GLU A 4 -10.85 8.10 21.00
N THR A 5 -9.60 8.48 21.19
CA THR A 5 -8.93 9.38 20.27
C THR A 5 -8.87 8.70 18.90
N THR A 6 -9.54 9.28 17.91
CA THR A 6 -9.51 8.80 16.53
C THR A 6 -8.07 8.65 16.07
N ARG A 7 -7.66 7.44 15.71
CA ARG A 7 -6.31 7.16 15.22
C ARG A 7 -6.16 7.65 13.78
N THR A 8 -4.95 8.05 13.40
CA THR A 8 -4.64 8.55 12.07
C THR A 8 -3.89 7.52 11.25
N ALA A 9 -4.37 7.31 10.02
CA ALA A 9 -3.76 6.46 9.02
C ALA A 9 -3.20 7.27 7.85
N ILE A 10 -2.03 6.90 7.34
CA ILE A 10 -1.49 7.38 6.07
C ILE A 10 -1.56 6.24 5.06
N VAL A 11 -2.15 6.49 3.91
CA VAL A 11 -2.16 5.58 2.77
C VAL A 11 -1.42 6.25 1.60
N THR A 12 -0.33 5.64 1.13
CA THR A 12 0.44 6.18 0.00
C THR A 12 -0.06 5.63 -1.33
N GLY A 13 0.01 6.44 -2.42
CA GLY A 13 -0.58 6.08 -3.71
C GLY A 13 -2.10 5.93 -3.60
N ALA A 14 -2.75 6.84 -2.87
CA ALA A 14 -4.13 6.65 -2.42
C ALA A 14 -5.16 7.40 -3.27
N ALA A 15 -4.76 8.05 -4.36
CA ALA A 15 -5.69 8.74 -5.26
C ALA A 15 -6.58 7.78 -6.06
N ARG A 16 -6.20 6.50 -6.22
CA ARG A 16 -6.93 5.51 -7.04
C ARG A 16 -6.61 4.07 -6.64
N GLY A 17 -7.32 3.14 -7.27
CA GLY A 17 -7.07 1.71 -7.17
C GLY A 17 -7.09 1.16 -5.74
N ILE A 18 -6.13 0.32 -5.40
CA ILE A 18 -6.00 -0.33 -4.08
C ILE A 18 -5.84 0.71 -2.98
N GLY A 19 -5.03 1.75 -3.20
CA GLY A 19 -4.81 2.80 -2.19
C GLY A 19 -6.09 3.56 -1.85
N ALA A 20 -6.87 3.94 -2.84
CA ALA A 20 -8.15 4.63 -2.63
C ALA A 20 -9.17 3.73 -1.91
N ALA A 21 -9.27 2.45 -2.29
CA ALA A 21 -10.14 1.49 -1.60
C ALA A 21 -9.71 1.28 -0.14
N ALA A 22 -8.40 1.19 0.13
CA ALA A 22 -7.86 1.09 1.48
C ALA A 22 -8.16 2.36 2.30
N ALA A 23 -8.00 3.56 1.70
CA ALA A 23 -8.29 4.82 2.36
C ALA A 23 -9.77 4.94 2.77
N ARG A 24 -10.70 4.63 1.85
CA ARG A 24 -12.15 4.61 2.14
C ARG A 24 -12.48 3.60 3.23
N ARG A 25 -11.91 2.41 3.15
CA ARG A 25 -12.15 1.36 4.13
C ARG A 25 -11.67 1.74 5.52
N LEU A 26 -10.46 2.28 5.65
CA LEU A 26 -9.93 2.74 6.93
C LEU A 26 -10.77 3.88 7.52
N ALA A 27 -11.26 4.81 6.68
CA ALA A 27 -12.17 5.84 7.14
C ALA A 27 -13.49 5.26 7.65
N ALA A 28 -14.06 4.26 6.97
CA ALA A 28 -15.25 3.54 7.42
C ALA A 28 -15.01 2.75 8.72
N ASP A 29 -13.78 2.30 8.96
CA ASP A 29 -13.36 1.65 10.21
C ASP A 29 -13.10 2.68 11.34
N GLY A 30 -13.30 3.99 11.11
CA GLY A 30 -13.19 5.04 12.13
C GLY A 30 -11.83 5.74 12.22
N PHE A 31 -10.90 5.50 11.29
CA PHE A 31 -9.62 6.23 11.23
C PHE A 31 -9.79 7.60 10.56
N ALA A 32 -9.03 8.60 11.02
CA ALA A 32 -8.74 9.78 10.21
C ALA A 32 -7.69 9.40 9.16
N VAL A 33 -7.89 9.73 7.88
CA VAL A 33 -7.07 9.18 6.79
C VAL A 33 -6.38 10.28 5.98
N ALA A 34 -5.06 10.23 5.93
CA ALA A 34 -4.27 10.99 4.96
C ALA A 34 -4.19 10.22 3.64
N VAL A 35 -4.80 10.75 2.60
CA VAL A 35 -4.74 10.30 1.21
C VAL A 35 -3.50 10.92 0.58
N LEU A 36 -2.37 10.19 0.61
CA LEU A 36 -1.09 10.68 0.10
C LEU A 36 -0.85 10.16 -1.30
N ASP A 37 -0.59 11.08 -2.24
CA ASP A 37 -0.19 10.74 -3.61
C ASP A 37 0.90 11.71 -4.09
N LEU A 38 1.43 11.54 -5.30
CA LEU A 38 2.46 12.41 -5.86
C LEU A 38 1.96 13.88 -5.93
N GLU A 39 0.74 14.06 -6.40
CA GLU A 39 0.08 15.35 -6.49
C GLU A 39 -1.12 15.41 -5.52
N GLU A 40 -1.17 16.43 -4.67
CA GLU A 40 -2.25 16.63 -3.70
C GLU A 40 -3.64 16.67 -4.36
N GLU A 41 -3.73 17.32 -5.51
CA GLU A 41 -4.98 17.44 -6.27
C GLU A 41 -5.59 16.08 -6.63
N ALA A 42 -4.74 15.10 -6.93
CA ALA A 42 -5.21 13.76 -7.30
C ALA A 42 -5.96 13.04 -6.15
N GLY A 43 -5.62 13.36 -4.89
CA GLY A 43 -6.26 12.77 -3.71
C GLY A 43 -7.61 13.38 -3.32
N LYS A 44 -7.95 14.57 -3.83
CA LYS A 44 -9.12 15.34 -3.37
C LYS A 44 -10.46 14.64 -3.61
N ALA A 45 -10.60 13.90 -4.71
CA ALA A 45 -11.83 13.16 -4.98
C ALA A 45 -12.08 12.09 -3.89
N VAL A 46 -11.05 11.35 -3.49
CA VAL A 46 -11.15 10.33 -2.42
C VAL A 46 -11.43 10.97 -1.07
N VAL A 47 -10.82 12.13 -0.79
CA VAL A 47 -11.09 12.90 0.43
C VAL A 47 -12.57 13.31 0.47
N ALA A 48 -13.09 13.90 -0.60
CA ALA A 48 -14.49 14.33 -0.68
C ALA A 48 -15.47 13.16 -0.49
N GLU A 49 -15.17 11.98 -1.03
CA GLU A 49 -15.97 10.77 -0.83
C GLU A 49 -15.96 10.32 0.66
N ILE A 50 -14.80 10.33 1.30
CA ILE A 50 -14.66 9.99 2.72
C ILE A 50 -15.44 10.98 3.59
N GLU A 51 -15.30 12.28 3.34
CA GLU A 51 -15.99 13.32 4.09
C GLU A 51 -17.52 13.27 3.88
N SER A 52 -17.98 13.00 2.65
CA SER A 52 -19.40 12.82 2.36
C SER A 52 -20.02 11.62 3.09
N ALA A 53 -19.21 10.61 3.40
CA ALA A 53 -19.59 9.46 4.23
C ALA A 53 -19.47 9.71 5.73
N GLY A 54 -19.12 10.95 6.15
CA GLY A 54 -18.98 11.34 7.55
C GLY A 54 -17.61 11.00 8.17
N GLY A 55 -16.65 10.57 7.36
CA GLY A 55 -15.27 10.34 7.79
C GLY A 55 -14.45 11.64 7.82
N ARG A 56 -13.21 11.52 8.27
CA ARG A 56 -12.24 12.62 8.32
C ARG A 56 -11.04 12.28 7.47
N ALA A 57 -10.71 13.11 6.49
CA ALA A 57 -9.60 12.87 5.59
C ALA A 57 -8.83 14.15 5.23
N LEU A 58 -7.60 13.98 4.69
CA LEU A 58 -6.73 15.05 4.23
C LEU A 58 -6.00 14.58 2.96
N ALA A 59 -6.03 15.35 1.89
CA ALA A 59 -5.18 15.13 0.74
C ALA A 59 -3.78 15.69 1.00
N VAL A 60 -2.75 14.92 0.66
CA VAL A 60 -1.34 15.30 0.85
C VAL A 60 -0.53 14.95 -0.39
N GLY A 61 0.18 15.93 -0.94
CA GLY A 61 1.10 15.74 -2.07
C GLY A 61 2.51 15.44 -1.59
N ALA A 62 3.10 14.30 -1.98
CA ALA A 62 4.50 14.00 -1.72
C ALA A 62 5.05 12.90 -2.63
N ASN A 63 6.27 13.09 -3.12
CA ASN A 63 7.05 12.00 -3.69
C ASN A 63 7.62 11.13 -2.57
N VAL A 64 7.15 9.89 -2.46
CA VAL A 64 7.61 8.95 -1.40
C VAL A 64 9.10 8.60 -1.52
N GLY A 65 9.71 8.77 -2.69
CA GLY A 65 11.14 8.58 -2.91
C GLY A 65 12.01 9.76 -2.45
N ASP A 66 11.41 10.88 -2.06
CA ASP A 66 12.10 12.08 -1.58
C ASP A 66 12.00 12.18 -0.06
N GLU A 67 13.15 12.20 0.61
CA GLU A 67 13.21 12.22 2.07
C GLU A 67 12.62 13.48 2.69
N GLN A 68 12.86 14.65 2.08
CA GLN A 68 12.37 15.92 2.61
C GLN A 68 10.87 16.06 2.39
N ALA A 69 10.36 15.65 1.21
CA ALA A 69 8.93 15.63 0.92
C ALA A 69 8.18 14.69 1.87
N VAL A 70 8.73 13.51 2.15
CA VAL A 70 8.15 12.55 3.11
C VAL A 70 8.11 13.12 4.51
N ALA A 71 9.20 13.73 4.98
CA ALA A 71 9.25 14.32 6.33
C ALA A 71 8.20 15.43 6.48
N ALA A 72 8.13 16.37 5.53
CA ALA A 72 7.15 17.45 5.54
C ALA A 72 5.70 16.93 5.48
N ALA A 73 5.43 15.92 4.63
CA ALA A 73 4.10 15.32 4.52
C ALA A 73 3.65 14.67 5.83
N VAL A 74 4.52 13.88 6.48
CA VAL A 74 4.20 13.23 7.75
C VAL A 74 3.99 14.24 8.88
N GLU A 75 4.79 15.31 8.95
CA GLU A 75 4.60 16.38 9.92
C GLU A 75 3.29 17.13 9.70
N ARG A 76 2.93 17.42 8.45
CA ARG A 76 1.64 18.03 8.10
C ARG A 76 0.46 17.14 8.54
N VAL A 77 0.53 15.84 8.26
CA VAL A 77 -0.50 14.89 8.72
C VAL A 77 -0.61 14.89 10.23
N ALA A 78 0.51 14.87 10.95
CA ALA A 78 0.50 14.88 12.41
C ALA A 78 -0.13 16.17 12.98
N ALA A 79 0.10 17.31 12.34
CA ALA A 79 -0.46 18.60 12.74
C ALA A 79 -1.96 18.72 12.44
N GLU A 80 -2.43 18.24 11.28
CA GLU A 80 -3.80 18.47 10.81
C GLU A 80 -4.77 17.33 11.16
N LEU A 81 -4.31 16.07 11.17
CA LEU A 81 -5.13 14.90 11.50
C LEU A 81 -4.81 14.26 12.86
N GLY A 82 -3.63 14.53 13.39
CA GLY A 82 -3.10 13.88 14.58
C GLY A 82 -2.01 12.85 14.28
N ALA A 83 -1.35 12.35 15.32
CA ALA A 83 -0.20 11.45 15.21
C ALA A 83 -0.51 10.21 14.34
N PRO A 84 0.23 9.98 13.23
CA PRO A 84 -0.02 8.85 12.35
C PRO A 84 0.48 7.55 12.99
N THR A 85 -0.44 6.67 13.35
CA THR A 85 -0.17 5.38 13.97
C THR A 85 -0.49 4.19 13.06
N VAL A 86 -1.03 4.45 11.87
CA VAL A 86 -1.24 3.46 10.81
C VAL A 86 -0.54 3.95 9.53
N LEU A 87 0.21 3.07 8.88
CA LEU A 87 0.83 3.33 7.57
C LEU A 87 0.53 2.19 6.61
N VAL A 88 0.00 2.54 5.44
CA VAL A 88 -0.14 1.63 4.31
C VAL A 88 0.80 2.08 3.18
N ASN A 89 1.92 1.37 3.02
CA ASN A 89 2.87 1.57 1.93
C ASN A 89 2.34 0.92 0.66
N ASN A 90 1.52 1.66 -0.11
CA ASN A 90 0.89 1.18 -1.33
C ASN A 90 1.43 1.87 -2.58
N ALA A 91 2.03 3.06 -2.50
CA ALA A 91 2.57 3.77 -3.65
C ALA A 91 3.45 2.87 -4.53
N GLY A 92 3.23 2.91 -5.84
CA GLY A 92 3.94 2.04 -6.76
C GLY A 92 3.74 2.39 -8.22
N ILE A 93 4.70 1.99 -9.02
CA ILE A 93 4.73 2.17 -10.48
C ILE A 93 5.22 0.89 -11.15
N ILE A 94 5.00 0.79 -12.45
CA ILE A 94 5.50 -0.29 -13.30
C ILE A 94 6.40 0.30 -14.39
N ARG A 95 7.59 -0.31 -14.54
CA ARG A 95 8.54 -0.07 -15.63
C ARG A 95 9.03 -1.44 -16.13
N ASP A 96 8.09 -2.21 -16.70
CA ASP A 96 8.32 -3.59 -17.14
C ASP A 96 9.14 -3.60 -18.43
N ASN A 97 10.19 -4.39 -18.44
CA ASN A 97 10.99 -4.68 -19.63
C ASN A 97 11.79 -5.98 -19.42
N MET A 98 12.11 -6.66 -20.52
CA MET A 98 13.04 -7.79 -20.46
C MET A 98 14.40 -7.28 -19.98
N LEU A 99 15.12 -8.06 -19.16
CA LEU A 99 16.37 -7.63 -18.52
C LEU A 99 17.36 -6.98 -19.49
N TYR A 100 17.51 -7.54 -20.70
CA TYR A 100 18.44 -7.02 -21.70
C TYR A 100 18.01 -5.67 -22.35
N LYS A 101 16.78 -5.23 -22.10
CA LYS A 101 16.22 -3.95 -22.55
C LYS A 101 15.93 -3.00 -21.38
N MET A 102 15.92 -3.50 -20.15
CA MET A 102 15.65 -2.70 -18.96
C MET A 102 16.77 -1.69 -18.76
N THR A 103 16.42 -0.42 -18.68
CA THR A 103 17.39 0.64 -18.40
C THR A 103 17.70 0.71 -16.89
N VAL A 104 18.83 1.33 -16.56
CA VAL A 104 19.16 1.61 -15.14
C VAL A 104 18.12 2.55 -14.54
N ASP A 105 17.61 3.50 -15.31
CA ASP A 105 16.53 4.41 -14.88
C ASP A 105 15.23 3.66 -14.55
N ASP A 106 14.83 2.68 -15.38
CA ASP A 106 13.67 1.82 -15.08
C ASP A 106 13.85 1.07 -13.75
N TRP A 107 15.06 0.57 -13.52
CA TRP A 107 15.41 -0.12 -12.27
C TRP A 107 15.37 0.84 -11.08
N ASP A 108 16.12 1.93 -11.15
CA ASP A 108 16.28 2.89 -10.06
C ASP A 108 14.95 3.55 -9.69
N THR A 109 14.13 3.91 -10.69
CA THR A 109 12.82 4.52 -10.47
C THR A 109 11.89 3.57 -9.71
N VAL A 110 11.84 2.29 -10.09
CA VAL A 110 11.01 1.29 -9.40
C VAL A 110 11.52 1.04 -7.97
N MET A 111 12.83 0.85 -7.79
CA MET A 111 13.42 0.68 -6.46
C MET A 111 13.18 1.90 -5.56
N ASN A 112 13.31 3.11 -6.12
CA ASN A 112 13.11 4.35 -5.38
C ASN A 112 11.68 4.51 -4.89
N VAL A 113 10.67 4.25 -5.72
CA VAL A 113 9.27 4.40 -5.32
C VAL A 113 8.86 3.30 -4.34
N HIS A 114 9.12 2.03 -4.68
CA HIS A 114 8.58 0.90 -3.91
C HIS A 114 9.36 0.63 -2.62
N LEU A 115 10.68 0.43 -2.71
CA LEU A 115 11.46 -0.03 -1.57
C LEU A 115 11.98 1.14 -0.74
N ARG A 116 12.64 2.11 -1.39
CA ARG A 116 13.12 3.30 -0.70
C ARG A 116 11.97 4.14 -0.14
N GLY A 117 10.88 4.31 -0.90
CA GLY A 117 9.70 5.05 -0.44
C GLY A 117 9.06 4.41 0.80
N SER A 118 8.89 3.10 0.81
CA SER A 118 8.39 2.38 2.01
C SER A 118 9.32 2.52 3.20
N PHE A 119 10.64 2.50 2.98
CA PHE A 119 11.62 2.77 4.04
C PHE A 119 11.49 4.19 4.61
N LEU A 120 11.45 5.20 3.75
CA LEU A 120 11.36 6.60 4.17
C LEU A 120 10.07 6.88 4.94
N MET A 121 8.93 6.42 4.43
CA MET A 121 7.64 6.55 5.09
C MET A 121 7.62 5.84 6.45
N SER A 122 8.08 4.58 6.52
CA SER A 122 8.13 3.83 7.77
C SER A 122 9.04 4.50 8.80
N ARG A 123 10.20 4.99 8.37
CA ARG A 123 11.15 5.73 9.23
C ARG A 123 10.54 7.02 9.77
N ALA A 124 9.78 7.76 8.97
CA ALA A 124 9.18 9.02 9.39
C ALA A 124 8.05 8.83 10.39
N VAL A 125 7.21 7.79 10.23
CA VAL A 125 6.05 7.57 11.11
C VAL A 125 6.37 6.80 12.39
N GLN A 126 7.45 6.00 12.43
CA GLN A 126 7.74 5.12 13.56
C GLN A 126 7.82 5.84 14.91
N LYS A 127 8.30 7.11 14.94
CA LYS A 127 8.38 7.91 16.18
C LYS A 127 7.02 8.03 16.86
N TYR A 128 5.97 8.32 16.10
CA TYR A 128 4.60 8.44 16.62
C TYR A 128 4.05 7.10 17.12
N MET A 129 4.37 6.02 16.41
CA MET A 129 3.94 4.67 16.80
C MET A 129 4.64 4.19 18.08
N THR A 130 5.96 4.44 18.19
CA THR A 130 6.74 4.03 19.38
C THR A 130 6.35 4.85 20.61
N GLU A 131 6.09 6.14 20.47
CA GLU A 131 5.59 7.02 21.53
C GLU A 131 4.19 6.59 21.99
N ALA A 132 3.29 6.29 21.05
CA ALA A 132 1.94 5.79 21.36
C ALA A 132 1.94 4.37 21.92
N ARG A 133 3.05 3.62 21.82
CA ARG A 133 3.17 2.18 22.10
C ARG A 133 2.11 1.36 21.37
N TRP A 134 1.75 1.81 20.19
CA TRP A 134 0.79 1.20 19.29
C TRP A 134 1.06 1.65 17.86
N GLY A 135 1.06 0.72 16.92
CA GLY A 135 1.20 1.06 15.50
C GLY A 135 0.90 -0.12 14.59
N ARG A 136 0.57 0.19 13.35
CA ARG A 136 0.30 -0.80 12.29
C ARG A 136 0.94 -0.35 10.99
N ILE A 137 1.83 -1.17 10.43
CA ILE A 137 2.42 -0.93 9.11
C ILE A 137 2.00 -2.07 8.19
N VAL A 138 1.45 -1.74 7.04
CA VAL A 138 1.07 -2.69 5.99
C VAL A 138 1.82 -2.32 4.70
N ASN A 139 2.67 -3.24 4.23
CA ASN A 139 3.43 -3.08 3.00
C ASN A 139 2.76 -3.82 1.84
N LEU A 140 2.48 -3.14 0.73
CA LEU A 140 1.94 -3.78 -0.47
C LEU A 140 3.07 -4.42 -1.28
N SER A 141 3.25 -5.75 -1.10
CA SER A 141 4.08 -6.60 -1.94
C SER A 141 3.32 -6.99 -3.22
N SER A 142 3.56 -8.14 -3.77
CA SER A 142 2.89 -8.71 -4.96
C SER A 142 3.22 -10.20 -5.07
N THR A 143 2.40 -10.97 -5.77
CA THR A 143 2.77 -12.32 -6.24
C THR A 143 3.99 -12.27 -7.17
N SER A 144 4.26 -11.14 -7.83
CA SER A 144 5.47 -10.94 -8.64
C SER A 144 6.78 -11.04 -7.85
N ALA A 145 6.73 -10.96 -6.51
CA ALA A 145 7.88 -11.22 -5.64
C ALA A 145 8.44 -12.65 -5.80
N LEU A 146 7.64 -13.58 -6.31
CA LEU A 146 8.02 -14.97 -6.60
C LEU A 146 8.63 -15.15 -8.01
N GLY A 147 8.67 -14.08 -8.77
CA GLY A 147 9.17 -14.03 -10.14
C GLY A 147 8.05 -13.78 -11.15
N ASN A 148 8.29 -12.83 -12.06
CA ASN A 148 7.42 -12.56 -13.19
C ASN A 148 8.26 -12.07 -14.38
N ARG A 149 7.97 -12.60 -15.55
CA ARG A 149 8.72 -12.27 -16.77
C ARG A 149 8.63 -10.78 -17.10
N GLY A 150 9.78 -10.14 -17.31
CA GLY A 150 9.86 -8.72 -17.64
C GLY A 150 9.78 -7.78 -16.43
N GLN A 151 9.74 -8.30 -15.21
CA GLN A 151 9.59 -7.53 -13.96
C GLN A 151 10.78 -7.70 -13.02
N ALA A 152 12.01 -7.76 -13.53
CA ALA A 152 13.17 -7.96 -12.67
C ALA A 152 13.30 -6.89 -11.57
N ASN A 153 13.08 -5.61 -11.91
CA ASN A 153 13.05 -4.49 -10.98
C ASN A 153 11.88 -4.58 -9.99
N TYR A 154 10.67 -4.78 -10.48
CA TYR A 154 9.46 -4.85 -9.68
C TYR A 154 9.47 -6.07 -8.73
N ALA A 155 9.84 -7.25 -9.25
CA ALA A 155 9.96 -8.46 -8.45
C ALA A 155 10.99 -8.30 -7.33
N ALA A 156 12.17 -7.73 -7.64
CA ALA A 156 13.19 -7.44 -6.63
C ALA A 156 12.69 -6.48 -5.54
N ALA A 157 12.03 -5.38 -5.93
CA ALA A 157 11.47 -4.43 -4.98
C ALA A 157 10.39 -5.07 -4.09
N LYS A 158 9.48 -5.86 -4.69
CA LYS A 158 8.38 -6.50 -3.96
C LYS A 158 8.84 -7.65 -3.06
N ALA A 159 9.89 -8.40 -3.45
CA ALA A 159 10.57 -9.36 -2.58
C ALA A 159 11.33 -8.66 -1.44
N GLY A 160 12.01 -7.54 -1.74
CA GLY A 160 12.68 -6.71 -0.74
C GLY A 160 11.73 -6.22 0.35
N LEU A 161 10.50 -5.83 -0.01
CA LEU A 161 9.47 -5.43 0.96
C LEU A 161 9.08 -6.56 1.91
N GLN A 162 9.11 -7.82 1.49
CA GLN A 162 8.83 -8.96 2.37
C GLN A 162 9.91 -9.13 3.44
N GLY A 163 11.20 -9.00 3.06
CA GLY A 163 12.32 -9.01 4.00
C GLY A 163 12.28 -7.79 4.94
N PHE A 164 12.03 -6.60 4.40
CA PHE A 164 11.87 -5.36 5.16
C PHE A 164 10.75 -5.47 6.21
N THR A 165 9.59 -6.02 5.83
CA THR A 165 8.46 -6.28 6.73
C THR A 165 8.87 -7.12 7.94
N LYS A 166 9.58 -8.22 7.72
CA LYS A 166 10.02 -9.13 8.80
C LYS A 166 11.00 -8.44 9.75
N THR A 167 11.94 -7.66 9.22
CA THR A 167 12.90 -6.92 10.03
C THR A 167 12.20 -5.88 10.90
N LEU A 168 11.32 -5.06 10.33
CA LEU A 168 10.59 -4.07 11.12
C LEU A 168 9.67 -4.70 12.18
N ALA A 169 9.09 -5.86 11.90
CA ALA A 169 8.27 -6.59 12.88
C ALA A 169 9.10 -6.98 14.13
N ILE A 170 10.35 -7.38 13.94
CA ILE A 170 11.27 -7.70 15.04
C ILE A 170 11.68 -6.43 15.81
N GLU A 171 12.07 -5.37 15.10
CA GLU A 171 12.58 -4.15 15.71
C GLU A 171 11.50 -3.38 16.49
N LEU A 172 10.28 -3.31 15.95
CA LEU A 172 9.21 -2.47 16.46
C LEU A 172 8.23 -3.22 17.38
N GLY A 173 8.23 -4.55 17.38
CA GLY A 173 7.29 -5.37 18.15
C GLY A 173 7.25 -5.03 19.64
N LYS A 174 8.40 -4.76 20.27
CA LYS A 174 8.50 -4.34 21.69
C LYS A 174 7.78 -3.02 22.02
N PHE A 175 7.44 -2.25 21.00
CA PHE A 175 6.68 -0.99 21.14
C PHE A 175 5.19 -1.16 20.82
N GLY A 176 4.68 -2.39 20.65
CA GLY A 176 3.28 -2.66 20.32
C GLY A 176 2.93 -2.39 18.84
N VAL A 177 3.96 -2.31 17.98
CA VAL A 177 3.79 -2.09 16.53
C VAL A 177 3.82 -3.43 15.80
N THR A 178 2.81 -3.69 14.97
CA THR A 178 2.83 -4.84 14.05
C THR A 178 3.16 -4.38 12.63
N VAL A 179 3.90 -5.19 11.90
CA VAL A 179 4.30 -4.92 10.52
C VAL A 179 4.02 -6.16 9.68
N ASN A 180 3.16 -6.03 8.67
CA ASN A 180 2.77 -7.13 7.80
C ASN A 180 2.83 -6.71 6.32
N ALA A 181 2.89 -7.67 5.43
CA ALA A 181 2.81 -7.44 3.99
C ALA A 181 1.58 -8.15 3.40
N ILE A 182 0.96 -7.49 2.45
CA ILE A 182 -0.04 -8.09 1.56
C ILE A 182 0.62 -8.28 0.20
N ALA A 183 0.48 -9.45 -0.38
CA ALA A 183 0.96 -9.78 -1.72
C ALA A 183 -0.24 -10.07 -2.65
N PRO A 184 -0.81 -9.01 -3.28
CA PRO A 184 -1.91 -9.19 -4.20
C PRO A 184 -1.52 -10.05 -5.40
N GLY A 185 -2.49 -10.84 -5.90
CA GLY A 185 -2.46 -11.42 -7.22
C GLY A 185 -2.90 -10.38 -8.27
N PHE A 186 -3.66 -10.83 -9.25
CA PHE A 186 -4.20 -9.93 -10.26
C PHE A 186 -5.44 -9.18 -9.72
N ILE A 187 -5.32 -7.87 -9.57
CA ILE A 187 -6.37 -6.97 -9.10
C ILE A 187 -6.79 -6.04 -10.23
N GLU A 188 -8.09 -5.90 -10.44
CA GLU A 188 -8.68 -4.98 -11.40
C GLU A 188 -8.43 -3.53 -10.97
N THR A 189 -7.55 -2.84 -11.69
CA THR A 189 -7.16 -1.44 -11.45
C THR A 189 -6.83 -0.77 -12.77
N GLU A 190 -6.73 0.56 -12.80
CA GLU A 190 -6.24 1.29 -13.98
C GLU A 190 -4.83 0.82 -14.40
N MET A 191 -3.98 0.46 -13.45
CA MET A 191 -2.63 -0.06 -13.73
C MET A 191 -2.68 -1.38 -14.52
N THR A 192 -3.58 -2.28 -14.17
CA THR A 192 -3.76 -3.57 -14.86
C THR A 192 -4.50 -3.40 -16.19
N ALA A 193 -5.42 -2.46 -16.29
CA ALA A 193 -6.06 -2.09 -17.55
C ALA A 193 -5.03 -1.52 -18.55
N ALA A 194 -4.16 -0.59 -18.11
CA ALA A 194 -3.07 -0.08 -18.93
C ALA A 194 -2.06 -1.18 -19.34
N THR A 195 -1.95 -2.25 -18.57
CA THR A 195 -1.12 -3.41 -18.95
C THR A 195 -1.75 -4.20 -20.08
N ALA A 196 -3.07 -4.45 -20.05
CA ALA A 196 -3.80 -5.12 -21.14
C ALA A 196 -3.71 -4.30 -22.44
N GLU A 197 -3.87 -2.97 -22.36
CA GLU A 197 -3.75 -2.06 -23.49
C GLU A 197 -2.35 -2.14 -24.14
N ARG A 198 -1.28 -2.14 -23.33
CA ARG A 198 0.11 -2.31 -23.83
C ARG A 198 0.35 -3.66 -24.50
N MET A 199 -0.41 -4.68 -24.12
CA MET A 199 -0.38 -6.00 -24.76
C MET A 199 -1.24 -6.07 -26.03
N GLY A 200 -1.99 -5.02 -26.37
CA GLY A 200 -2.86 -4.95 -27.53
C GLY A 200 -4.12 -5.80 -27.43
N VAL A 201 -4.58 -6.11 -26.20
CA VAL A 201 -5.78 -6.89 -25.93
C VAL A 201 -6.77 -6.07 -25.10
N SER A 202 -8.07 -6.38 -25.22
CA SER A 202 -9.05 -5.77 -24.33
C SER A 202 -8.88 -6.27 -22.88
N PHE A 203 -9.26 -5.44 -21.91
CA PHE A 203 -9.20 -5.85 -20.50
C PHE A 203 -10.07 -7.08 -20.22
N GLU A 204 -11.19 -7.23 -20.94
CA GLU A 204 -12.08 -8.37 -20.81
C GLU A 204 -11.42 -9.68 -21.29
N GLU A 205 -10.75 -9.67 -22.45
CA GLU A 205 -10.01 -10.83 -22.97
C GLU A 205 -8.83 -11.20 -22.08
N PHE A 206 -8.08 -10.18 -21.61
CA PHE A 206 -7.00 -10.37 -20.67
C PHE A 206 -7.49 -11.01 -19.38
N SER A 207 -8.57 -10.48 -18.78
CA SER A 207 -9.19 -10.99 -17.56
C SER A 207 -9.69 -12.43 -17.73
N LYS A 208 -10.36 -12.78 -18.83
CA LYS A 208 -10.82 -14.15 -19.11
C LYS A 208 -9.67 -15.16 -19.09
N THR A 209 -8.52 -14.79 -19.69
CA THR A 209 -7.34 -15.66 -19.72
C THR A 209 -6.77 -15.90 -18.31
N LEU A 210 -6.85 -14.89 -17.43
CA LEU A 210 -6.38 -14.98 -16.05
C LEU A 210 -7.36 -15.75 -15.16
N VAL A 211 -8.66 -15.49 -15.30
CA VAL A 211 -9.73 -16.15 -14.52
C VAL A 211 -9.65 -17.68 -14.65
N ALA A 212 -9.32 -18.18 -15.83
CA ALA A 212 -9.15 -19.62 -16.05
C ALA A 212 -8.06 -20.26 -15.16
N ARG A 213 -7.15 -19.46 -14.61
CA ARG A 213 -6.05 -19.88 -13.72
C ARG A 213 -6.27 -19.54 -12.25
N ILE A 214 -7.35 -18.82 -11.93
CA ILE A 214 -7.66 -18.39 -10.57
C ILE A 214 -8.75 -19.30 -9.99
N PRO A 215 -8.45 -20.15 -8.99
CA PRO A 215 -9.40 -21.11 -8.42
C PRO A 215 -10.72 -20.53 -7.94
N VAL A 216 -10.71 -19.28 -7.41
CA VAL A 216 -11.95 -18.60 -6.99
C VAL A 216 -12.79 -18.06 -8.14
N GLY A 217 -12.36 -18.26 -9.41
CA GLY A 217 -13.16 -17.99 -10.62
C GLY A 217 -13.37 -16.51 -10.95
N ARG A 218 -12.60 -15.61 -10.37
CA ARG A 218 -12.63 -14.16 -10.67
C ARG A 218 -11.29 -13.50 -10.45
N VAL A 219 -11.08 -12.35 -11.08
CA VAL A 219 -10.02 -11.42 -10.72
C VAL A 219 -10.33 -10.74 -9.37
N GLY A 220 -9.30 -10.33 -8.66
CA GLY A 220 -9.47 -9.56 -7.42
C GLY A 220 -9.91 -8.12 -7.69
N LYS A 221 -10.59 -7.53 -6.72
CA LYS A 221 -10.96 -6.11 -6.71
C LYS A 221 -10.13 -5.37 -5.67
N PRO A 222 -9.97 -4.04 -5.79
CA PRO A 222 -9.31 -3.21 -4.77
C PRO A 222 -9.86 -3.44 -3.36
N GLU A 223 -11.17 -3.70 -3.24
CA GLU A 223 -11.86 -3.96 -1.98
C GLU A 223 -11.39 -5.26 -1.30
N ASP A 224 -11.01 -6.30 -2.08
CA ASP A 224 -10.46 -7.54 -1.53
C ASP A 224 -9.16 -7.26 -0.74
N ILE A 225 -8.35 -6.34 -1.26
CA ILE A 225 -7.12 -5.90 -0.59
C ILE A 225 -7.42 -4.96 0.57
N ALA A 226 -8.35 -4.03 0.41
CA ALA A 226 -8.76 -3.10 1.48
C ALA A 226 -9.30 -3.83 2.72
N HIS A 227 -10.05 -4.92 2.54
CA HIS A 227 -10.50 -5.78 3.64
C HIS A 227 -9.32 -6.42 4.39
N THR A 228 -8.29 -6.84 3.66
CA THR A 228 -7.08 -7.40 4.28
C THR A 228 -6.26 -6.34 5.01
N VAL A 229 -6.18 -5.12 4.46
CA VAL A 229 -5.58 -3.96 5.17
C VAL A 229 -6.33 -3.72 6.49
N SER A 230 -7.67 -3.62 6.45
CA SER A 230 -8.53 -3.45 7.61
C SER A 230 -8.29 -4.52 8.68
N PHE A 231 -8.16 -5.79 8.29
CA PHE A 231 -7.81 -6.88 9.21
C PHE A 231 -6.46 -6.62 9.89
N PHE A 232 -5.39 -6.35 9.13
CA PHE A 232 -4.05 -6.16 9.70
C PHE A 232 -3.91 -4.95 10.61
N VAL A 233 -4.74 -3.91 10.44
CA VAL A 233 -4.69 -2.72 11.31
C VAL A 233 -5.62 -2.82 12.50
N SER A 234 -6.48 -3.83 12.58
CA SER A 234 -7.42 -4.03 13.67
C SER A 234 -6.72 -4.40 14.99
N GLU A 235 -7.44 -4.21 16.11
CA GLU A 235 -6.97 -4.66 17.42
C GLU A 235 -6.86 -6.19 17.48
N GLY A 236 -7.75 -6.91 16.80
CA GLY A 236 -7.76 -8.37 16.75
C GLY A 236 -6.51 -8.97 16.08
N ALA A 237 -5.81 -8.19 15.27
CA ALA A 237 -4.57 -8.61 14.61
C ALA A 237 -3.30 -8.30 15.43
N SER A 238 -3.41 -7.93 16.71
CA SER A 238 -2.27 -7.50 17.55
C SER A 238 -1.18 -8.57 17.76
N TYR A 239 -1.49 -9.84 17.50
CA TYR A 239 -0.54 -10.96 17.56
C TYR A 239 -0.08 -11.43 16.17
N VAL A 240 -0.48 -10.73 15.11
CA VAL A 240 -0.11 -11.02 13.72
C VAL A 240 0.94 -9.99 13.27
N THR A 241 2.20 -10.42 13.19
CA THR A 241 3.31 -9.54 12.75
C THR A 241 4.36 -10.33 11.98
N GLY A 242 5.07 -9.68 11.06
CA GLY A 242 6.09 -10.27 10.20
C GLY A 242 5.54 -11.18 9.10
N GLN A 243 4.22 -11.20 8.88
CA GLN A 243 3.57 -12.09 7.94
C GLN A 243 3.50 -11.50 6.52
N VAL A 244 3.52 -12.40 5.54
CA VAL A 244 3.23 -12.07 4.14
C VAL A 244 1.97 -12.85 3.75
N LEU A 245 0.87 -12.14 3.56
CA LEU A 245 -0.39 -12.75 3.14
C LEU A 245 -0.60 -12.56 1.64
N TYR A 246 -0.62 -13.66 0.91
CA TYR A 246 -0.97 -13.66 -0.51
C TYR A 246 -2.49 -13.62 -0.68
N VAL A 247 -2.98 -12.55 -1.33
CA VAL A 247 -4.39 -12.32 -1.62
C VAL A 247 -4.57 -12.42 -3.14
N ALA A 248 -4.65 -13.64 -3.64
CA ALA A 248 -4.54 -13.94 -5.08
C ALA A 248 -5.67 -14.83 -5.62
N GLY A 249 -6.62 -15.24 -4.78
CA GLY A 249 -7.69 -16.17 -5.18
C GLY A 249 -7.20 -17.59 -5.49
N ALA A 250 -5.93 -17.91 -5.14
CA ALA A 250 -5.28 -19.18 -5.36
C ALA A 250 -4.23 -19.45 -4.26
N PRO A 251 -3.86 -20.71 -3.99
CA PRO A 251 -2.63 -21.01 -3.28
C PRO A 251 -1.44 -20.41 -4.02
N THR A 252 -0.50 -19.84 -3.29
CA THR A 252 0.71 -19.25 -3.86
C THR A 252 1.90 -19.90 -3.17
N VAL A 253 2.73 -20.58 -3.92
CA VAL A 253 3.93 -21.31 -3.49
C VAL A 253 5.17 -20.72 -4.10
#